data_67cbe585cec67847a44417f48186ec6b
#
_entry.id   67cbe585cec67847a44417f48186ec6b
#
_cell.length_a   1.000
_cell.length_b   1.000
_cell.length_c   1.000
_cell.angle_alpha   90.00
_cell.angle_beta   90.00
_cell.angle_gamma   90.00
#
_symmetry.space_group_name_H-M   'P 1'
#
loop_
_entity.id
_entity.type
_entity.pdbx_description
1 polymer ?
#
loop_
_entity_poly.entity_id
_entity_poly.type
_entity_poly.pdbx_seq_one_letter_code
_entity_poly.pdbx_strand_id
1 'polypeptide(L)'
;MDIRVGVDLVEIDRMQHAIETNERFLQRVLGDREREYYEAHGMRAESIAAAFAAKEAFSKAMGTGISGFSLGDVQVIHDELGCPHYEFSGRAASLVAEAGLQFSLSLTHTKTTAAAVAVAFKEDYH
;
A
#
# COMPACT_ATOMS: atom_id res chain seq x y z
N MET A 1 -1.99 18.68 -16.26
CA MET A 1 -2.06 17.43 -15.46
C MET A 1 -0.93 17.44 -14.42
N ASP A 2 -1.26 17.12 -13.19
CA ASP A 2 -0.28 17.00 -12.10
C ASP A 2 -0.02 15.51 -11.88
N ILE A 3 1.23 15.09 -11.95
CA ILE A 3 1.61 13.69 -11.79
C ILE A 3 2.64 13.60 -10.68
N ARG A 4 2.38 12.71 -9.72
CA ARG A 4 3.27 12.46 -8.59
C ARG A 4 3.60 10.98 -8.53
N VAL A 5 4.81 10.66 -8.11
CA VAL A 5 5.29 9.29 -8.06
C VAL A 5 5.86 8.99 -6.69
N GLY A 6 5.51 7.82 -6.17
CA GLY A 6 6.12 7.29 -4.96
C GLY A 6 6.69 5.91 -5.25
N VAL A 7 7.87 5.62 -4.72
CA VAL A 7 8.54 4.33 -4.88
C VAL A 7 9.06 3.89 -3.52
N ASP A 8 8.90 2.61 -3.22
CA ASP A 8 9.45 2.06 -1.99
C ASP A 8 9.95 0.63 -2.19
N LEU A 9 10.98 0.28 -1.43
CA LEU A 9 11.55 -1.07 -1.38
C LEU A 9 11.50 -1.57 0.05
N VAL A 10 11.11 -2.84 0.22
CA VAL A 10 11.05 -3.46 1.55
C VAL A 10 11.74 -4.80 1.49
N GLU A 11 12.67 -5.04 2.40
CA GLU A 11 13.34 -6.33 2.52
C GLU A 11 12.39 -7.36 3.13
N ILE A 12 12.22 -8.48 2.44
CA ILE A 12 11.26 -9.52 2.82
C ILE A 12 11.64 -10.17 4.16
N ASP A 13 12.94 -10.38 4.41
CA ASP A 13 13.40 -10.95 5.69
C ASP A 13 13.03 -10.06 6.88
N ARG A 14 13.15 -8.75 6.71
CA ARG A 14 12.75 -7.80 7.77
C ARG A 14 11.26 -7.87 8.03
N MET A 15 10.47 -8.02 6.99
CA MET A 15 9.02 -8.16 7.12
C MET A 15 8.67 -9.47 7.82
N GLN A 16 9.32 -10.57 7.44
CA GLN A 16 9.13 -11.86 8.09
C GLN A 16 9.43 -11.77 9.58
N HIS A 17 10.53 -11.11 9.93
CA HIS A 17 10.91 -10.90 11.34
C HIS A 17 9.86 -10.09 12.09
N ALA A 18 9.35 -9.02 11.49
CA ALA A 18 8.32 -8.18 12.12
C ALA A 18 7.03 -8.98 12.36
N ILE A 19 6.62 -9.79 11.39
CA ILE A 19 5.43 -10.64 11.51
C ILE A 19 5.59 -11.64 12.67
N GLU A 20 6.77 -12.25 12.79
CA GLU A 20 7.02 -13.28 13.81
C GLU A 20 7.20 -12.71 15.21
N THR A 21 7.72 -11.51 15.36
CA THR A 21 8.11 -10.95 16.66
C THR A 21 7.15 -9.93 17.23
N ASN A 22 6.20 -9.43 16.43
CA ASN A 22 5.28 -8.39 16.87
C ASN A 22 3.84 -8.78 16.52
N GLU A 23 3.09 -9.28 17.50
CA GLU A 23 1.72 -9.76 17.32
C GLU A 23 0.77 -8.69 16.80
N ARG A 24 1.04 -7.43 17.10
CA ARG A 24 0.17 -6.31 16.68
C ARG A 24 0.55 -5.74 15.33
N PHE A 25 1.67 -6.18 14.76
CA PHE A 25 2.18 -5.61 13.52
C PHE A 25 1.16 -5.71 12.39
N LEU A 26 0.64 -6.90 12.15
CA LEU A 26 -0.33 -7.13 11.08
C LEU A 26 -1.62 -6.36 11.32
N GLN A 27 -2.06 -6.24 12.57
CA GLN A 27 -3.27 -5.47 12.89
C GLN A 27 -3.12 -3.99 12.56
N ARG A 28 -1.92 -3.44 12.69
CA ARG A 28 -1.68 -2.03 12.38
C ARG A 28 -1.45 -1.78 10.90
N VAL A 29 -0.89 -2.75 10.20
CA VAL A 29 -0.50 -2.59 8.80
C VAL A 29 -1.64 -2.93 7.85
N LEU A 30 -2.39 -3.99 8.11
CA LEU A 30 -3.41 -4.49 7.20
C LEU A 30 -4.81 -4.02 7.60
N GLY A 31 -5.56 -3.54 6.62
CA GLY A 31 -6.99 -3.33 6.78
C GLY A 31 -7.74 -4.66 6.67
N ASP A 32 -9.05 -4.64 6.96
CA ASP A 32 -9.86 -5.85 7.05
C ASP A 32 -9.91 -6.65 5.75
N ARG A 33 -10.07 -5.99 4.61
CA ARG A 33 -10.14 -6.66 3.32
C ARG A 33 -8.79 -7.21 2.88
N GLU A 34 -7.71 -6.49 3.18
CA GLU A 34 -6.35 -6.98 2.94
C GLU A 34 -6.09 -8.23 3.76
N ARG A 35 -6.43 -8.20 5.03
CA ARG A 35 -6.22 -9.34 5.92
C ARG A 35 -6.94 -10.56 5.40
N GLU A 36 -8.21 -10.41 5.03
CA GLU A 36 -9.01 -11.51 4.50
C GLU A 36 -8.35 -12.10 3.25
N TYR A 37 -7.89 -11.25 2.34
CA TYR A 37 -7.22 -11.69 1.12
C TYR A 37 -5.93 -12.46 1.42
N TYR A 38 -5.06 -11.88 2.27
CA TYR A 38 -3.77 -12.51 2.55
C TYR A 38 -3.91 -13.78 3.39
N GLU A 39 -4.88 -13.85 4.29
CA GLU A 39 -5.19 -15.09 5.00
C GLU A 39 -5.60 -16.20 4.04
N ALA A 40 -6.41 -15.88 3.04
CA ALA A 40 -6.84 -16.83 2.02
C ALA A 40 -5.69 -17.29 1.12
N HIS A 41 -4.60 -16.52 1.05
CA HIS A 41 -3.45 -16.79 0.18
C HIS A 41 -2.17 -17.15 0.97
N GLY A 42 -2.31 -17.61 2.21
CA GLY A 42 -1.18 -18.14 3.00
C GLY A 42 -0.37 -17.12 3.77
N MET A 43 -0.80 -15.87 3.82
CA MET A 43 -0.14 -14.81 4.59
C MET A 43 1.36 -14.72 4.32
N ARG A 44 1.75 -14.77 3.07
CA ARG A 44 3.15 -14.80 2.66
C ARG A 44 3.87 -13.50 2.97
N ALA A 45 5.11 -13.61 3.47
CA ALA A 45 5.91 -12.44 3.81
C ALA A 45 6.17 -11.53 2.61
N GLU A 46 6.41 -12.08 1.41
CA GLU A 46 6.62 -11.28 0.21
C GLU A 46 5.36 -10.48 -0.18
N SER A 47 4.18 -11.03 0.03
CA SER A 47 2.93 -10.34 -0.25
C SER A 47 2.69 -9.19 0.75
N ILE A 48 2.94 -9.45 2.03
CA ILE A 48 2.81 -8.43 3.08
C ILE A 48 3.85 -7.32 2.87
N ALA A 49 5.08 -7.69 2.49
CA ALA A 49 6.14 -6.72 2.19
C ALA A 49 5.75 -5.82 1.02
N ALA A 50 5.16 -6.39 -0.04
CA ALA A 50 4.71 -5.61 -1.19
C ALA A 50 3.58 -4.66 -0.80
N ALA A 51 2.63 -5.10 0.02
CA ALA A 51 1.56 -4.25 0.52
C ALA A 51 2.11 -3.11 1.38
N PHE A 52 3.06 -3.41 2.25
CA PHE A 52 3.72 -2.38 3.07
C PHE A 52 4.44 -1.36 2.18
N ALA A 53 5.20 -1.83 1.19
CA ALA A 53 5.87 -0.95 0.24
C ALA A 53 4.86 -0.06 -0.50
N ALA A 54 3.70 -0.59 -0.85
CA ALA A 54 2.65 0.17 -1.52
C ALA A 54 2.11 1.31 -0.65
N LYS A 55 1.99 1.09 0.66
CA LYS A 55 1.52 2.11 1.61
C LYS A 55 2.56 3.22 1.78
N GLU A 56 3.84 2.85 1.83
CA GLU A 56 4.94 3.82 1.85
C GLU A 56 5.01 4.61 0.55
N ALA A 57 4.86 3.93 -0.60
CA ALA A 57 4.85 4.59 -1.90
C ALA A 57 3.69 5.58 -2.01
N PHE A 58 2.52 5.22 -1.48
CA PHE A 58 1.38 6.13 -1.40
C PHE A 58 1.74 7.40 -0.64
N SER A 59 2.33 7.27 0.54
CA SER A 59 2.66 8.44 1.36
C SER A 59 3.71 9.33 0.68
N LYS A 60 4.65 8.74 -0.05
CA LYS A 60 5.63 9.50 -0.82
C LYS A 60 4.97 10.27 -1.97
N ALA A 61 4.05 9.63 -2.69
CA ALA A 61 3.32 10.30 -3.76
C ALA A 61 2.43 11.43 -3.23
N MET A 62 1.85 11.26 -2.04
CA MET A 62 1.06 12.30 -1.39
C MET A 62 1.93 13.45 -0.85
N GLY A 63 3.20 13.18 -0.57
CA GLY A 63 4.09 14.16 0.01
C GLY A 63 3.91 14.37 1.51
N THR A 64 3.13 13.50 2.17
CA THR A 64 2.78 13.66 3.59
C THR A 64 3.62 12.82 4.54
N GLY A 65 4.35 11.82 4.02
CA GLY A 65 4.93 10.78 4.87
C GLY A 65 3.83 9.91 5.47
N ILE A 66 4.18 9.05 6.42
CA ILE A 66 3.23 8.12 7.04
C ILE A 66 2.32 8.83 8.07
N SER A 67 2.68 10.01 8.51
CA SER A 67 1.88 10.75 9.49
C SER A 67 0.57 11.26 8.87
N GLY A 68 -0.49 11.25 9.64
CA GLY A 68 -1.77 11.81 9.24
C GLY A 68 -2.81 10.80 8.78
N PHE A 69 -2.44 9.51 8.68
CA PHE A 69 -3.40 8.45 8.38
C PHE A 69 -2.91 7.12 8.95
N SER A 70 -3.83 6.16 9.06
CA SER A 70 -3.49 4.80 9.50
C SER A 70 -3.15 3.95 8.29
N LEU A 71 -2.15 3.08 8.42
CA LEU A 71 -1.74 2.19 7.33
C LEU A 71 -2.88 1.28 6.87
N GLY A 72 -3.72 0.83 7.80
CA GLY A 72 -4.89 0.02 7.46
C GLY A 72 -5.94 0.74 6.63
N ASP A 73 -5.89 2.07 6.56
CA ASP A 73 -6.79 2.87 5.73
C ASP A 73 -6.34 2.97 4.28
N VAL A 74 -5.17 2.44 3.96
CA VAL A 74 -4.61 2.39 2.60
C VAL A 74 -4.47 0.94 2.22
N GLN A 75 -5.59 0.31 1.86
CA GLN A 75 -5.60 -1.11 1.56
C GLN A 75 -5.17 -1.40 0.13
N VAL A 76 -4.41 -2.47 -0.04
CA VAL A 76 -4.00 -2.96 -1.36
C VAL A 76 -4.91 -4.15 -1.69
N ILE A 77 -5.79 -3.96 -2.65
CA ILE A 77 -6.77 -4.95 -3.07
C ILE A 77 -6.38 -5.46 -4.45
N HIS A 78 -6.53 -6.76 -4.68
CA HIS A 78 -6.23 -7.37 -5.97
C HIS A 78 -7.53 -7.71 -6.68
N ASP A 79 -7.61 -7.37 -7.96
CA ASP A 79 -8.79 -7.70 -8.77
C ASP A 79 -8.73 -9.15 -9.27
N GLU A 80 -9.68 -9.56 -10.08
CA GLU A 80 -9.79 -10.93 -10.60
C GLU A 80 -8.58 -11.33 -11.44
N LEU A 81 -7.91 -10.37 -12.07
CA LEU A 81 -6.71 -10.61 -12.88
C LEU A 81 -5.43 -10.53 -12.05
N GLY A 82 -5.55 -10.26 -10.75
CA GLY A 82 -4.41 -10.13 -9.86
C GLY A 82 -3.78 -8.74 -9.85
N CYS A 83 -4.38 -7.77 -10.52
CA CYS A 83 -3.85 -6.40 -10.54
C CYS A 83 -4.12 -5.70 -9.22
N PRO A 84 -3.10 -5.04 -8.62
CA PRO A 84 -3.29 -4.34 -7.36
C PRO A 84 -3.94 -2.98 -7.55
N HIS A 85 -4.78 -2.61 -6.60
CA HIS A 85 -5.43 -1.30 -6.53
C HIS A 85 -5.44 -0.83 -5.08
N TYR A 86 -5.41 0.47 -4.89
CA TYR A 86 -5.65 1.04 -3.57
C TYR A 86 -7.15 1.12 -3.30
N GLU A 87 -7.50 0.85 -2.05
CA GLU A 87 -8.83 1.15 -1.52
C GLU A 87 -8.62 1.96 -0.25
N PHE A 88 -9.12 3.19 -0.25
CA PHE A 88 -8.90 4.12 0.83
C PHE A 88 -10.10 4.21 1.75
N SER A 89 -9.84 4.38 3.04
CA SER A 89 -10.87 4.65 4.05
C SER A 89 -10.34 5.69 5.04
N GLY A 90 -11.19 6.11 5.96
CA GLY A 90 -10.80 7.00 7.04
C GLY A 90 -10.08 8.26 6.58
N ARG A 91 -9.05 8.63 7.29
CA ARG A 91 -8.29 9.86 7.01
C ARG A 91 -7.59 9.81 5.66
N ALA A 92 -7.11 8.64 5.24
CA ALA A 92 -6.48 8.49 3.92
C ALA A 92 -7.45 8.84 2.81
N ALA A 93 -8.71 8.36 2.89
CA ALA A 93 -9.73 8.69 1.91
C ALA A 93 -10.00 10.18 1.84
N SER A 94 -10.06 10.86 2.99
CA SER A 94 -10.26 12.31 3.05
C SER A 94 -9.11 13.05 2.40
N LEU A 95 -7.87 12.65 2.68
CA LEU A 95 -6.69 13.29 2.09
C LEU A 95 -6.66 13.16 0.56
N VAL A 96 -6.98 11.97 0.05
CA VAL A 96 -7.02 11.72 -1.39
C VAL A 96 -8.12 12.55 -2.06
N ALA A 97 -9.31 12.59 -1.45
CA ALA A 97 -10.43 13.36 -1.98
C ALA A 97 -10.13 14.86 -1.99
N GLU A 98 -9.58 15.39 -0.90
CA GLU A 98 -9.21 16.80 -0.81
C GLU A 98 -8.16 17.19 -1.85
N ALA A 99 -7.21 16.29 -2.13
CA ALA A 99 -6.18 16.53 -3.13
C ALA A 99 -6.69 16.34 -4.57
N GLY A 100 -7.83 15.69 -4.75
CA GLY A 100 -8.41 15.41 -6.07
C GLY A 100 -7.58 14.44 -6.88
N LEU A 101 -6.88 13.52 -6.23
CA LEU A 101 -5.95 12.60 -6.88
C LEU A 101 -6.59 11.24 -7.14
N GLN A 102 -6.17 10.63 -8.24
CA GLN A 102 -6.42 9.24 -8.55
C GLN A 102 -5.08 8.52 -8.51
N PHE A 103 -5.11 7.22 -8.27
CA PHE A 103 -3.89 6.43 -8.11
C PHE A 103 -3.86 5.23 -9.03
N SER A 104 -2.65 4.93 -9.49
CA SER A 104 -2.32 3.67 -10.15
C SER A 104 -1.17 3.04 -9.38
N LEU A 105 -1.14 1.72 -9.29
CA LEU A 105 -0.20 1.00 -8.43
C LEU A 105 0.40 -0.18 -9.18
N SER A 106 1.69 -0.39 -9.01
CA SER A 106 2.38 -1.59 -9.50
C SER A 106 3.23 -2.16 -8.40
N LEU A 107 3.22 -3.49 -8.29
CA LEU A 107 4.00 -4.23 -7.31
C LEU A 107 4.91 -5.23 -8.02
N THR A 108 6.09 -5.45 -7.45
CA THR A 108 6.98 -6.52 -7.91
C THR A 108 7.82 -7.00 -6.73
N HIS A 109 8.46 -8.16 -6.88
CA HIS A 109 9.41 -8.63 -5.88
C HIS A 109 10.43 -9.59 -6.50
N THR A 110 11.57 -9.65 -5.83
CA THR A 110 12.58 -10.70 -6.03
C THR A 110 12.49 -11.67 -4.86
N LYS A 111 13.47 -12.55 -4.70
CA LYS A 111 13.52 -13.45 -3.54
C LYS A 111 13.74 -12.69 -2.23
N THR A 112 14.37 -11.52 -2.29
CA THR A 112 14.80 -10.80 -1.09
C THR A 112 14.09 -9.48 -0.86
N THR A 113 13.52 -8.88 -1.91
CA THR A 113 13.02 -7.50 -1.85
C THR A 113 11.68 -7.37 -2.56
N ALA A 114 10.74 -6.70 -1.92
CA ALA A 114 9.48 -6.29 -2.54
C ALA A 114 9.56 -4.81 -2.89
N ALA A 115 8.91 -4.43 -3.98
CA ALA A 115 8.89 -3.06 -4.45
C ALA A 115 7.49 -2.63 -4.84
N ALA A 116 7.21 -1.34 -4.68
CA ALA A 116 5.96 -0.75 -5.11
C ALA A 116 6.21 0.59 -5.78
N VAL A 117 5.45 0.87 -6.82
CA VAL A 117 5.40 2.18 -7.47
C VAL A 117 3.96 2.67 -7.43
N ALA A 118 3.75 3.83 -6.84
CA ALA A 118 2.45 4.51 -6.84
C ALA A 118 2.55 5.73 -7.75
N VAL A 119 1.59 5.86 -8.66
CA VAL A 119 1.47 7.04 -9.49
C VAL A 119 0.16 7.73 -9.12
N ALA A 120 0.26 8.98 -8.68
CA ALA A 120 -0.90 9.78 -8.37
C ALA A 120 -1.06 10.82 -9.47
N PHE A 121 -2.27 11.04 -9.91
CA PHE A 121 -2.53 11.98 -11.00
C PHE A 121 -3.83 12.71 -10.76
N LYS A 122 -3.87 13.93 -11.29
CA LYS A 122 -5.04 14.77 -11.22
C LYS A 122 -5.42 15.14 -12.64
N GLU A 123 -6.62 14.78 -13.04
CA GLU A 123 -7.11 15.11 -14.36
C GLU A 123 -7.60 16.54 -14.40
N ASP A 124 -7.29 17.22 -15.50
CA ASP A 124 -7.81 18.55 -15.75
C ASP A 124 -9.15 18.41 -16.47
N TYR A 125 -10.19 18.98 -15.89
CA TYR A 125 -11.52 19.02 -16.49
C TYR A 125 -11.81 20.40 -17.03
N HIS A 126 -12.38 20.44 -18.18
CA HIS A 126 -12.74 21.69 -18.85
C HIS A 126 -14.20 21.73 -19.20
#